data_e766a3ea76d3627a0e7199d8673d1ef0
#
_entry.id   e766a3ea76d3627a0e7199d8673d1ef0
#
_cell.length_a   1.000
_cell.length_b   1.000
_cell.length_c   1.000
_cell.angle_alpha   90.00
_cell.angle_beta   90.00
_cell.angle_gamma   90.00
#
_symmetry.space_group_name_H-M   'P 1'
#
loop_
_entity.id
_entity.type
_entity.pdbx_description
1 polymer ?
#
loop_
_entity_poly.entity_id
_entity_poly.type
_entity_poly.pdbx_seq_one_letter_code
_entity_poly.pdbx_strand_id
1 'polypeptide(L)'
;MLMTALLLAAGCKKDNGGNGTYNGHDYIDLGLSSGTLWATCNVGADNPEDYGDYFAWGETTPKTTYNWSTYMYCNGDYDQLTKYCTQSEFGFNGFTDNLKTLQQSDDAAIANWGEGWRTPTYNEWIELLTKCSHTSTTINGVKGCLFTGRNGNSIFLPAASSLWDDDSRRVGEDGAYWSSSLNKGIPDSAVGFRFILDWNDFDIYNNNNRCSGFSVRAVHTSH
;
A
#
# COMPACT_ATOMS: atom_id res chain seq x y z
N MET A 1 -30.18 20.74 15.92
CA MET A 1 -28.78 21.11 16.30
C MET A 1 -27.94 20.80 15.09
N LEU A 2 -27.64 21.82 14.25
CA LEU A 2 -26.90 21.63 12.99
C LEU A 2 -25.42 21.46 13.35
N MET A 3 -24.83 20.34 12.97
CA MET A 3 -23.41 20.10 13.04
C MET A 3 -22.78 20.61 11.74
N THR A 4 -22.14 21.75 11.82
CA THR A 4 -21.43 22.39 10.69
C THR A 4 -20.18 21.56 10.40
N ALA A 5 -20.13 20.94 9.23
CA ALA A 5 -18.91 20.33 8.69
C ALA A 5 -17.90 21.44 8.41
N LEU A 6 -16.77 21.39 9.09
CA LEU A 6 -15.65 22.31 8.86
C LEU A 6 -14.88 21.81 7.63
N LEU A 7 -15.14 22.42 6.47
CA LEU A 7 -14.25 22.29 5.32
C LEU A 7 -12.93 22.99 5.66
N LEU A 8 -11.89 22.24 5.88
CA LEU A 8 -10.52 22.75 5.91
C LEU A 8 -10.06 23.00 4.48
N ALA A 9 -10.26 24.22 4.01
CA ALA A 9 -9.58 24.73 2.83
C ALA A 9 -8.08 24.84 3.17
N ALA A 10 -7.24 24.05 2.53
CA ALA A 10 -5.79 24.13 2.63
C ALA A 10 -5.30 25.39 1.94
N GLY A 11 -5.13 26.46 2.71
CA GLY A 11 -4.40 27.66 2.27
C GLY A 11 -2.90 27.40 2.36
N CYS A 12 -2.18 27.59 1.26
CA CYS A 12 -0.71 27.57 1.21
C CYS A 12 -0.10 28.45 2.29
N LYS A 13 0.67 27.83 3.21
CA LYS A 13 1.72 28.52 3.99
C LYS A 13 3.03 27.76 3.82
N LYS A 14 4.06 28.51 3.44
CA LYS A 14 5.45 28.08 3.32
C LYS A 14 6.05 27.61 4.65
N ASP A 15 6.82 26.51 4.52
CA ASP A 15 7.97 26.10 5.31
C ASP A 15 7.79 25.68 6.78
N ASN A 16 7.84 24.35 6.96
CA ASN A 16 8.80 23.60 7.80
C ASN A 16 8.38 22.13 7.83
N GLY A 17 9.02 21.24 7.00
CA GLY A 17 8.83 19.77 7.05
C GLY A 17 7.36 19.38 6.98
N GLY A 18 6.59 19.95 6.04
CA GLY A 18 5.14 19.89 6.06
C GLY A 18 4.58 19.13 4.84
N ASN A 19 3.28 19.16 4.73
CA ASN A 19 2.53 18.65 3.61
C ASN A 19 2.91 19.37 2.31
N GLY A 20 2.89 18.67 1.19
CA GLY A 20 3.27 19.23 -0.10
C GLY A 20 2.82 18.38 -1.27
N THR A 21 3.31 18.73 -2.44
CA THR A 21 3.05 18.04 -3.71
C THR A 21 4.37 17.67 -4.36
N TYR A 22 4.50 16.46 -4.86
CA TYR A 22 5.64 15.99 -5.63
C TYR A 22 5.15 15.21 -6.86
N ASN A 23 5.67 15.53 -8.03
CA ASN A 23 5.23 14.96 -9.31
C ASN A 23 3.69 14.97 -9.51
N GLY A 24 3.00 16.02 -9.03
CA GLY A 24 1.55 16.15 -9.16
C GLY A 24 0.72 15.39 -8.12
N HIS A 25 1.36 14.69 -7.16
CA HIS A 25 0.68 13.94 -6.09
C HIS A 25 0.98 14.54 -4.73
N ASP A 26 -0.06 14.70 -3.92
CA ASP A 26 0.04 15.31 -2.60
C ASP A 26 0.55 14.31 -1.55
N TYR A 27 1.34 14.82 -0.61
CA TYR A 27 1.84 14.05 0.53
C TYR A 27 1.61 14.77 1.86
N ILE A 28 1.62 13.98 2.92
CA ILE A 28 1.49 14.41 4.31
C ILE A 28 2.75 13.98 5.07
N ASP A 29 3.35 14.93 5.80
CA ASP A 29 4.31 14.65 6.86
C ASP A 29 3.55 14.33 8.15
N LEU A 30 3.66 13.09 8.61
CA LEU A 30 3.06 12.61 9.87
C LEU A 30 3.98 12.83 11.08
N GLY A 31 5.13 13.49 10.90
CA GLY A 31 6.13 13.66 11.96
C GLY A 31 6.77 12.34 12.40
N LEU A 32 6.92 11.39 11.48
CA LEU A 32 7.58 10.11 11.73
C LEU A 32 9.09 10.27 11.79
N SER A 33 9.74 9.44 12.62
CA SER A 33 11.20 9.53 12.83
C SER A 33 12.02 9.14 11.59
N SER A 34 11.45 8.35 10.70
CA SER A 34 12.04 8.02 9.40
C SER A 34 12.11 9.20 8.43
N GLY A 35 11.29 10.25 8.64
CA GLY A 35 11.08 11.32 7.66
C GLY A 35 10.26 10.89 6.45
N THR A 36 9.61 9.71 6.49
CA THR A 36 8.76 9.21 5.42
C THR A 36 7.52 10.10 5.26
N LEU A 37 7.30 10.57 4.04
CA LEU A 37 6.14 11.36 3.64
C LEU A 37 5.13 10.42 2.96
N TRP A 38 3.89 10.42 3.44
CA TRP A 38 2.86 9.50 2.97
C TRP A 38 1.95 10.19 1.94
N ALA A 39 1.70 9.55 0.82
CA ALA A 39 0.73 10.05 -0.15
C ALA A 39 -0.67 10.21 0.47
N THR A 40 -1.42 11.19 0.00
CA THR A 40 -2.81 11.42 0.44
C THR A 40 -3.78 10.39 -0.13
N CYS A 41 -3.50 9.89 -1.36
CA CYS A 41 -4.35 8.97 -2.11
C CYS A 41 -3.63 7.65 -2.39
N ASN A 42 -4.38 6.61 -2.74
CA ASN A 42 -3.81 5.39 -3.31
C ASN A 42 -3.36 5.62 -4.75
N VAL A 43 -2.44 4.81 -5.26
CA VAL A 43 -2.09 4.83 -6.69
C VAL A 43 -3.35 4.53 -7.51
N GLY A 44 -3.61 5.34 -8.55
CA GLY A 44 -4.83 5.26 -9.36
C GLY A 44 -6.06 5.96 -8.78
N ALA A 45 -5.92 6.70 -7.66
CA ALA A 45 -7.00 7.45 -7.02
C ALA A 45 -6.78 8.96 -7.12
N ASP A 46 -7.87 9.72 -7.26
CA ASP A 46 -7.86 11.18 -7.27
C ASP A 46 -8.17 11.80 -5.88
N ASN A 47 -8.94 11.08 -5.05
CA ASN A 47 -9.31 11.53 -3.71
C ASN A 47 -8.84 10.54 -2.63
N PRO A 48 -8.62 11.00 -1.38
CA PRO A 48 -8.14 10.15 -0.29
C PRO A 48 -9.04 8.94 0.02
N GLU A 49 -10.34 9.05 -0.22
CA GLU A 49 -11.34 8.01 0.00
C GLU A 49 -11.50 7.03 -1.16
N ASP A 50 -10.98 7.35 -2.35
CA ASP A 50 -11.06 6.45 -3.49
C ASP A 50 -10.17 5.22 -3.27
N TYR A 51 -10.63 4.06 -3.69
CA TYR A 51 -9.88 2.80 -3.51
C TYR A 51 -8.60 2.75 -4.36
N GLY A 52 -8.60 3.45 -5.52
CA GLY A 52 -7.51 3.41 -6.50
C GLY A 52 -7.44 2.08 -7.24
N ASP A 53 -6.29 1.87 -7.87
CA ASP A 53 -6.01 0.64 -8.59
C ASP A 53 -5.49 -0.46 -7.66
N TYR A 54 -5.70 -1.71 -8.07
CA TYR A 54 -5.12 -2.87 -7.42
C TYR A 54 -3.95 -3.40 -8.24
N PHE A 55 -2.92 -3.88 -7.54
CA PHE A 55 -1.72 -4.41 -8.16
C PHE A 55 -1.37 -5.77 -7.55
N ALA A 56 -0.98 -6.74 -8.36
CA ALA A 56 -0.26 -7.89 -7.85
C ALA A 56 1.16 -7.45 -7.46
N TRP A 57 1.76 -8.10 -6.48
CA TRP A 57 3.05 -7.68 -5.93
C TRP A 57 4.16 -7.71 -6.98
N GLY A 58 4.77 -6.56 -7.24
CA GLY A 58 5.79 -6.38 -8.28
C GLY A 58 5.23 -6.10 -9.69
N GLU A 59 3.92 -6.12 -9.89
CA GLU A 59 3.31 -5.68 -11.14
C GLU A 59 2.98 -4.19 -11.09
N THR A 60 3.14 -3.51 -12.20
CA THR A 60 3.02 -2.05 -12.29
C THR A 60 1.77 -1.57 -13.02
N THR A 61 0.98 -2.51 -13.53
CA THR A 61 -0.26 -2.25 -14.26
C THR A 61 -1.41 -3.02 -13.62
N PRO A 62 -2.56 -2.38 -13.37
CA PRO A 62 -3.75 -3.07 -12.88
C PRO A 62 -4.29 -4.06 -13.92
N LYS A 63 -4.99 -5.09 -13.46
CA LYS A 63 -5.60 -6.12 -14.30
C LYS A 63 -6.97 -6.52 -13.77
N THR A 64 -7.72 -7.32 -14.50
CA THR A 64 -9.08 -7.73 -14.14
C THR A 64 -9.13 -9.00 -13.30
N THR A 65 -8.08 -9.84 -13.36
CA THR A 65 -8.05 -11.14 -12.68
C THR A 65 -6.73 -11.32 -11.95
N TYR A 66 -6.81 -11.62 -10.65
CA TYR A 66 -5.67 -11.72 -9.73
C TYR A 66 -5.51 -13.13 -9.21
N ASN A 67 -4.74 -13.96 -9.91
CA ASN A 67 -4.40 -15.31 -9.52
C ASN A 67 -3.05 -15.74 -10.11
N TRP A 68 -2.60 -16.94 -9.77
CA TRP A 68 -1.30 -17.44 -10.23
C TRP A 68 -1.20 -17.59 -11.75
N SER A 69 -2.29 -17.93 -12.44
CA SER A 69 -2.27 -18.08 -13.90
C SER A 69 -2.07 -16.76 -14.65
N THR A 70 -2.34 -15.63 -13.99
CA THR A 70 -2.20 -14.28 -14.57
C THR A 70 -1.02 -13.50 -13.97
N TYR A 71 -0.31 -14.08 -12.98
CA TYR A 71 0.79 -13.41 -12.31
C TYR A 71 2.06 -13.40 -13.19
N MET A 72 2.65 -12.22 -13.38
CA MET A 72 3.77 -12.00 -14.30
C MET A 72 5.04 -12.78 -13.92
N TYR A 73 5.30 -12.96 -12.62
CA TYR A 73 6.56 -13.53 -12.13
C TYR A 73 6.45 -15.00 -11.73
N CYS A 74 5.59 -15.75 -12.42
CA CYS A 74 5.54 -17.19 -12.34
C CYS A 74 5.14 -17.82 -13.68
N ASN A 75 5.30 -19.13 -13.80
CA ASN A 75 4.83 -19.91 -14.95
C ASN A 75 3.52 -20.62 -14.59
N GLY A 76 2.53 -19.81 -14.15
CA GLY A 76 1.15 -20.24 -13.95
C GLY A 76 0.80 -20.82 -12.56
N ASP A 77 1.77 -21.04 -11.67
CA ASP A 77 1.53 -21.56 -10.32
C ASP A 77 2.50 -20.99 -9.28
N TYR A 78 2.14 -21.09 -7.98
CA TYR A 78 2.89 -20.54 -6.84
C TYR A 78 4.30 -21.10 -6.68
N ASP A 79 4.54 -22.32 -7.11
CA ASP A 79 5.83 -23.03 -7.07
C ASP A 79 6.59 -22.96 -8.41
N GLN A 80 6.18 -22.07 -9.31
CA GLN A 80 6.78 -21.86 -10.62
C GLN A 80 7.29 -20.43 -10.80
N LEU A 81 7.91 -19.86 -9.75
CA LEU A 81 8.36 -18.47 -9.72
C LEU A 81 9.55 -18.23 -10.67
N THR A 82 9.52 -17.09 -11.34
CA THR A 82 10.57 -16.67 -12.31
C THR A 82 11.34 -15.42 -11.85
N LYS A 83 10.91 -14.79 -10.74
CA LYS A 83 11.55 -13.63 -10.11
C LYS A 83 11.21 -13.53 -8.63
N TYR A 84 12.09 -12.95 -7.82
CA TYR A 84 11.93 -12.84 -6.36
C TYR A 84 11.75 -14.21 -5.69
N CYS A 85 12.56 -15.17 -6.09
CA CYS A 85 12.51 -16.54 -5.59
C CYS A 85 13.79 -16.89 -4.84
N THR A 86 13.70 -17.01 -3.52
CA THR A 86 14.86 -17.29 -2.64
C THR A 86 15.04 -18.77 -2.33
N GLN A 87 14.13 -19.64 -2.79
CA GLN A 87 14.10 -21.07 -2.51
C GLN A 87 13.77 -21.83 -3.79
N SER A 88 14.60 -22.79 -4.15
CA SER A 88 14.55 -23.51 -5.43
C SER A 88 13.27 -24.34 -5.64
N GLU A 89 12.66 -24.79 -4.53
CA GLU A 89 11.39 -25.53 -4.56
C GLU A 89 10.19 -24.71 -5.03
N PHE A 90 10.28 -23.38 -4.95
CA PHE A 90 9.26 -22.46 -5.48
C PHE A 90 9.61 -21.91 -6.85
N GLY A 91 10.81 -22.16 -7.34
CA GLY A 91 11.31 -21.60 -8.59
C GLY A 91 11.07 -22.48 -9.80
N PHE A 92 10.62 -21.89 -10.92
CA PHE A 92 10.47 -22.58 -12.18
C PHE A 92 11.79 -23.25 -12.59
N ASN A 93 11.78 -24.57 -12.76
CA ASN A 93 12.99 -25.38 -13.01
C ASN A 93 14.11 -25.16 -11.98
N GLY A 94 13.76 -24.92 -10.72
CA GLY A 94 14.74 -24.71 -9.65
C GLY A 94 15.35 -23.29 -9.65
N PHE A 95 14.74 -22.33 -10.32
CA PHE A 95 15.20 -20.93 -10.36
C PHE A 95 15.28 -20.32 -8.97
N THR A 96 16.35 -19.56 -8.73
CA THR A 96 16.48 -18.71 -7.53
C THR A 96 17.15 -17.39 -7.87
N ASP A 97 16.80 -16.36 -7.11
CA ASP A 97 17.51 -15.08 -7.05
C ASP A 97 17.62 -14.61 -5.59
N ASN A 98 18.32 -13.50 -5.36
CA ASN A 98 18.50 -12.92 -4.02
C ASN A 98 17.63 -11.67 -3.79
N LEU A 99 16.64 -11.42 -4.65
CA LEU A 99 15.80 -10.25 -4.58
C LEU A 99 14.77 -10.42 -3.46
N LYS A 100 14.79 -9.52 -2.48
CA LYS A 100 13.90 -9.53 -1.30
C LYS A 100 13.10 -8.25 -1.13
N THR A 101 13.28 -7.33 -2.07
CA THR A 101 12.58 -6.04 -2.11
C THR A 101 12.32 -5.70 -3.57
N LEU A 102 11.20 -5.07 -3.86
CA LEU A 102 10.87 -4.64 -5.22
C LEU A 102 12.01 -3.84 -5.84
N GLN A 103 12.38 -4.19 -7.07
CA GLN A 103 13.21 -3.36 -7.91
C GLN A 103 12.41 -2.15 -8.38
N GLN A 104 13.07 -1.05 -8.72
CA GLN A 104 12.41 0.17 -9.18
C GLN A 104 11.50 -0.06 -10.40
N SER A 105 11.90 -0.94 -11.32
CA SER A 105 11.12 -1.31 -12.51
C SER A 105 9.81 -2.04 -12.19
N ASP A 106 9.70 -2.59 -10.99
CA ASP A 106 8.58 -3.45 -10.58
C ASP A 106 7.75 -2.80 -9.45
N ASP A 107 8.02 -1.53 -9.16
CA ASP A 107 7.29 -0.77 -8.16
C ASP A 107 6.15 0.02 -8.81
N ALA A 108 4.90 -0.32 -8.46
CA ALA A 108 3.72 0.33 -9.01
C ALA A 108 3.68 1.84 -8.74
N ALA A 109 4.16 2.30 -7.59
CA ALA A 109 4.20 3.74 -7.29
C ALA A 109 5.20 4.47 -8.18
N ILE A 110 6.39 3.92 -8.40
CA ILE A 110 7.40 4.49 -9.32
C ILE A 110 6.87 4.52 -10.75
N ALA A 111 6.31 3.41 -11.22
CA ALA A 111 5.85 3.29 -12.60
C ALA A 111 4.70 4.26 -12.94
N ASN A 112 3.79 4.52 -11.99
CA ASN A 112 2.61 5.35 -12.21
C ASN A 112 2.82 6.82 -11.83
N TRP A 113 3.68 7.13 -10.83
CA TRP A 113 3.87 8.49 -10.29
C TRP A 113 5.29 9.06 -10.51
N GLY A 114 6.20 8.23 -11.00
CA GLY A 114 7.58 8.62 -11.31
C GLY A 114 8.56 8.46 -10.14
N GLU A 115 9.83 8.68 -10.46
CA GLU A 115 10.92 8.59 -9.47
C GLU A 115 10.69 9.51 -8.29
N GLY A 116 11.13 9.05 -7.10
CA GLY A 116 10.91 9.73 -5.81
C GLY A 116 9.69 9.19 -5.06
N TRP A 117 8.71 8.63 -5.74
CA TRP A 117 7.66 7.83 -5.14
C TRP A 117 8.07 6.35 -5.10
N ARG A 118 7.57 5.60 -4.15
CA ARG A 118 7.76 4.15 -4.06
C ARG A 118 6.72 3.48 -3.16
N THR A 119 6.59 2.20 -3.28
CA THR A 119 5.84 1.37 -2.33
C THR A 119 6.55 1.36 -0.97
N PRO A 120 5.82 1.53 0.16
CA PRO A 120 6.42 1.52 1.51
C PRO A 120 7.09 0.18 1.81
N THR A 121 8.14 0.21 2.61
CA THR A 121 8.76 -0.98 3.17
C THR A 121 7.95 -1.57 4.34
N TYR A 122 8.26 -2.81 4.73
CA TYR A 122 7.77 -3.41 5.98
C TYR A 122 7.96 -2.48 7.19
N ASN A 123 9.15 -1.89 7.34
CA ASN A 123 9.47 -1.05 8.50
C ASN A 123 8.67 0.25 8.53
N GLU A 124 8.35 0.84 7.39
CA GLU A 124 7.54 2.05 7.31
C GLU A 124 6.08 1.77 7.69
N TRP A 125 5.51 0.62 7.32
CA TRP A 125 4.21 0.19 7.81
C TRP A 125 4.21 -0.05 9.32
N ILE A 126 5.26 -0.69 9.87
CA ILE A 126 5.43 -0.85 11.33
C ILE A 126 5.50 0.52 12.02
N GLU A 127 6.26 1.47 11.44
CA GLU A 127 6.37 2.81 12.02
C GLU A 127 5.01 3.52 12.00
N LEU A 128 4.28 3.51 10.87
CA LEU A 128 2.94 4.07 10.78
C LEU A 128 2.02 3.48 11.85
N LEU A 129 1.96 2.15 11.94
CA LEU A 129 1.09 1.44 12.89
C LEU A 129 1.44 1.75 14.36
N THR A 130 2.73 1.86 14.69
CA THR A 130 3.18 1.99 16.08
C THR A 130 3.36 3.42 16.57
N LYS A 131 3.49 4.40 15.65
CA LYS A 131 3.79 5.80 16.00
C LYS A 131 2.60 6.75 15.76
N CYS A 132 1.64 6.35 14.93
CA CYS A 132 0.39 7.08 14.75
C CYS A 132 -0.73 6.49 15.61
N SER A 133 -1.65 7.33 16.05
CA SER A 133 -2.95 6.87 16.49
C SER A 133 -3.79 6.52 15.27
N HIS A 134 -4.69 5.54 15.39
CA HIS A 134 -5.56 5.14 14.30
C HIS A 134 -7.01 5.01 14.77
N THR A 135 -7.94 5.37 13.90
CA THR A 135 -9.37 5.36 14.21
C THR A 135 -10.18 4.98 12.96
N SER A 136 -11.05 3.98 13.10
CA SER A 136 -12.02 3.65 12.07
C SER A 136 -12.98 4.82 11.86
N THR A 137 -13.17 5.23 10.61
CA THR A 137 -14.05 6.36 10.26
C THR A 137 -14.63 6.21 8.87
N THR A 138 -15.52 7.12 8.50
CA THR A 138 -16.12 7.18 7.16
C THR A 138 -15.93 8.58 6.59
N ILE A 139 -15.35 8.67 5.39
CA ILE A 139 -15.18 9.93 4.64
C ILE A 139 -15.97 9.80 3.34
N ASN A 140 -16.87 10.75 3.07
CA ASN A 140 -17.71 10.78 1.88
C ASN A 140 -18.43 9.45 1.58
N GLY A 141 -18.85 8.72 2.63
CA GLY A 141 -19.53 7.43 2.51
C GLY A 141 -18.61 6.22 2.41
N VAL A 142 -17.30 6.41 2.29
CA VAL A 142 -16.30 5.33 2.22
C VAL A 142 -15.73 5.07 3.61
N LYS A 143 -15.84 3.83 4.08
CA LYS A 143 -15.24 3.37 5.33
C LYS A 143 -13.74 3.16 5.18
N GLY A 144 -12.99 3.42 6.22
CA GLY A 144 -11.55 3.23 6.27
C GLY A 144 -10.97 3.55 7.63
N CYS A 145 -9.67 3.74 7.67
CA CYS A 145 -8.94 4.08 8.89
C CYS A 145 -8.17 5.40 8.71
N LEU A 146 -8.32 6.32 9.67
CA LEU A 146 -7.56 7.56 9.76
C LEU A 146 -6.35 7.32 10.66
N PHE A 147 -5.15 7.50 10.13
CA PHE A 147 -3.88 7.47 10.86
C PHE A 147 -3.43 8.88 11.14
N THR A 148 -3.25 9.23 12.41
CA THR A 148 -2.87 10.57 12.86
C THR A 148 -1.51 10.54 13.54
N GLY A 149 -0.56 11.29 12.99
CA GLY A 149 0.77 11.46 13.54
C GLY A 149 0.79 12.37 14.78
N ARG A 150 1.92 12.39 15.50
CA ARG A 150 2.10 13.22 16.70
C ARG A 150 2.04 14.72 16.42
N ASN A 151 2.29 15.14 15.20
CA ASN A 151 2.17 16.53 14.74
C ASN A 151 0.72 16.95 14.45
N GLY A 152 -0.24 16.02 14.55
CA GLY A 152 -1.65 16.24 14.29
C GLY A 152 -2.08 16.07 12.82
N ASN A 153 -1.14 15.85 11.91
CA ASN A 153 -1.45 15.54 10.51
C ASN A 153 -1.96 14.11 10.37
N SER A 154 -2.79 13.87 9.36
CA SER A 154 -3.44 12.57 9.20
C SER A 154 -3.48 12.14 7.73
N ILE A 155 -3.48 10.82 7.51
CA ILE A 155 -3.83 10.19 6.24
C ILE A 155 -5.02 9.25 6.44
N PHE A 156 -5.86 9.13 5.44
CA PHE A 156 -6.97 8.17 5.40
C PHE A 156 -6.62 6.99 4.49
N LEU A 157 -6.77 5.79 5.00
CA LEU A 157 -6.62 4.54 4.26
C LEU A 157 -8.02 3.93 4.07
N PRO A 158 -8.60 3.95 2.85
CA PRO A 158 -9.91 3.34 2.60
C PRO A 158 -9.88 1.82 2.76
N ALA A 159 -11.00 1.24 3.19
CA ALA A 159 -11.19 -0.21 3.31
C ALA A 159 -11.45 -0.82 1.92
N ALA A 160 -10.40 -0.84 1.10
CA ALA A 160 -10.45 -1.27 -0.30
C ALA A 160 -10.45 -2.80 -0.47
N SER A 161 -10.26 -3.56 0.62
CA SER A 161 -10.10 -5.01 0.62
C SER A 161 -8.92 -5.50 -0.25
N SER A 162 -8.98 -6.76 -0.65
CA SER A 162 -8.05 -7.38 -1.60
C SER A 162 -8.84 -8.07 -2.71
N LEU A 163 -8.22 -8.26 -3.87
CA LEU A 163 -8.77 -9.02 -4.96
C LEU A 163 -8.10 -10.39 -5.05
N TRP A 164 -8.93 -11.43 -5.15
CA TRP A 164 -8.53 -12.77 -5.56
C TRP A 164 -9.47 -13.21 -6.69
N ASP A 165 -8.91 -13.61 -7.82
CA ASP A 165 -9.62 -13.68 -9.09
C ASP A 165 -10.19 -12.31 -9.46
N ASP A 166 -11.51 -12.17 -9.55
CA ASP A 166 -12.25 -10.92 -9.75
C ASP A 166 -13.09 -10.52 -8.52
N ASP A 167 -12.84 -11.17 -7.35
CA ASP A 167 -13.69 -11.08 -6.17
C ASP A 167 -13.10 -10.11 -5.11
N SER A 168 -13.92 -9.14 -4.71
CA SER A 168 -13.63 -8.12 -3.69
C SER A 168 -14.64 -8.16 -2.53
N ARG A 169 -14.85 -9.33 -1.94
CA ARG A 169 -15.95 -9.63 -0.99
C ARG A 169 -16.02 -8.74 0.24
N ARG A 170 -14.95 -8.06 0.62
CA ARG A 170 -14.86 -7.34 1.89
C ARG A 170 -14.60 -5.84 1.74
N VAL A 171 -14.92 -5.27 0.58
CA VAL A 171 -14.86 -3.83 0.37
C VAL A 171 -15.76 -3.11 1.38
N GLY A 172 -15.19 -2.13 2.09
CA GLY A 172 -15.84 -1.43 3.20
C GLY A 172 -15.74 -2.13 4.56
N GLU A 173 -15.06 -3.28 4.65
CA GLU A 173 -14.84 -4.01 5.89
C GLU A 173 -13.35 -4.10 6.26
N ASP A 174 -12.46 -4.36 5.30
CA ASP A 174 -11.02 -4.44 5.50
C ASP A 174 -10.23 -3.64 4.46
N GLY A 175 -8.99 -3.29 4.81
CA GLY A 175 -8.02 -2.71 3.90
C GLY A 175 -6.81 -3.61 3.77
N ALA A 176 -6.27 -3.73 2.55
CA ALA A 176 -5.07 -4.49 2.24
C ALA A 176 -4.14 -3.65 1.35
N TYR A 177 -2.90 -3.50 1.79
CA TYR A 177 -1.91 -2.63 1.16
C TYR A 177 -0.57 -3.33 1.03
N TRP A 178 0.04 -3.27 -0.14
CA TRP A 178 1.37 -3.86 -0.33
C TRP A 178 2.47 -3.10 0.40
N SER A 179 3.45 -3.85 0.87
CA SER A 179 4.81 -3.34 1.09
C SER A 179 5.72 -3.77 -0.06
N SER A 180 6.86 -3.10 -0.20
CA SER A 180 7.90 -3.49 -1.15
C SER A 180 8.70 -4.73 -0.73
N SER A 181 8.39 -5.34 0.42
CA SER A 181 9.19 -6.41 1.04
C SER A 181 8.62 -7.80 0.73
N LEU A 182 9.49 -8.69 0.26
CA LEU A 182 9.18 -10.11 0.11
C LEU A 182 9.06 -10.78 1.49
N ASN A 183 8.22 -11.81 1.61
CA ASN A 183 8.28 -12.70 2.77
C ASN A 183 9.61 -13.47 2.77
N LYS A 184 10.34 -13.40 3.90
CA LYS A 184 11.68 -14.02 4.01
C LYS A 184 11.65 -15.54 4.08
N GLY A 185 10.52 -16.15 4.47
CA GLY A 185 10.38 -17.58 4.69
C GLY A 185 9.66 -18.31 3.57
N ILE A 186 8.80 -17.63 2.81
CA ILE A 186 7.92 -18.23 1.80
C ILE A 186 7.87 -17.30 0.58
N PRO A 187 8.63 -17.59 -0.49
CA PRO A 187 8.80 -16.65 -1.61
C PRO A 187 7.57 -16.48 -2.52
N ASP A 188 6.56 -17.34 -2.44
CA ASP A 188 5.26 -17.13 -3.09
C ASP A 188 4.43 -16.01 -2.44
N SER A 189 4.86 -15.56 -1.26
CA SER A 189 4.16 -14.57 -0.45
C SER A 189 4.96 -13.29 -0.27
N ALA A 190 4.26 -12.16 -0.14
CA ALA A 190 4.84 -10.86 0.17
C ALA A 190 4.21 -10.24 1.42
N VAL A 191 4.90 -9.25 1.96
CA VAL A 191 4.43 -8.52 3.15
C VAL A 191 3.42 -7.47 2.74
N GLY A 192 2.28 -7.42 3.43
CA GLY A 192 1.28 -6.38 3.30
C GLY A 192 0.82 -5.86 4.67
N PHE A 193 0.35 -4.63 4.69
CA PHE A 193 -0.40 -4.09 5.82
C PHE A 193 -1.88 -4.37 5.63
N ARG A 194 -2.56 -4.87 6.66
CA ARG A 194 -4.00 -5.13 6.66
C ARG A 194 -4.66 -4.58 7.91
N PHE A 195 -5.92 -4.18 7.77
CA PHE A 195 -6.79 -3.88 8.90
C PHE A 195 -8.20 -4.41 8.64
N ILE A 196 -8.90 -4.76 9.73
CA ILE A 196 -10.30 -5.20 9.73
C ILE A 196 -11.06 -4.27 10.67
N LEU A 197 -11.98 -3.47 10.11
CA LEU A 197 -12.64 -2.39 10.83
C LEU A 197 -13.50 -2.89 12.01
N ASP A 198 -14.31 -3.93 11.78
CA ASP A 198 -15.26 -4.43 12.78
C ASP A 198 -14.57 -5.06 14.00
N TRP A 199 -13.36 -5.56 13.82
CA TRP A 199 -12.58 -6.20 14.89
C TRP A 199 -11.51 -5.29 15.48
N ASN A 200 -11.37 -4.08 14.93
CA ASN A 200 -10.29 -3.16 15.27
C ASN A 200 -8.91 -3.86 15.25
N ASP A 201 -8.74 -4.71 14.25
CA ASP A 201 -7.55 -5.55 14.05
C ASP A 201 -6.64 -4.90 13.00
N PHE A 202 -5.38 -4.70 13.36
CA PHE A 202 -4.36 -4.05 12.52
C PHE A 202 -3.09 -4.87 12.59
N ASP A 203 -2.65 -5.39 11.45
CA ASP A 203 -1.46 -6.24 11.41
C ASP A 203 -0.63 -6.04 10.14
N ILE A 204 0.66 -6.36 10.25
CA ILE A 204 1.56 -6.52 9.12
C ILE A 204 1.60 -8.00 8.76
N TYR A 205 0.86 -8.36 7.75
CA TYR A 205 0.70 -9.75 7.35
C TYR A 205 1.83 -10.16 6.39
N ASN A 206 2.53 -11.22 6.74
CA ASN A 206 3.70 -11.69 5.97
C ASN A 206 3.33 -12.74 4.91
N ASN A 207 2.11 -13.24 4.91
CA ASN A 207 1.70 -14.41 4.13
C ASN A 207 0.59 -14.08 3.14
N ASN A 208 0.80 -13.03 2.33
CA ASN A 208 -0.15 -12.66 1.28
C ASN A 208 0.36 -13.19 -0.05
N ASN A 209 -0.46 -13.96 -0.76
CA ASN A 209 -0.13 -14.44 -2.09
C ASN A 209 0.23 -13.28 -3.02
N ARG A 210 1.39 -13.31 -3.63
CA ARG A 210 1.91 -12.24 -4.48
C ARG A 210 1.01 -11.92 -5.68
N CYS A 211 0.25 -12.90 -6.14
CA CYS A 211 -0.69 -12.77 -7.26
C CYS A 211 -1.98 -12.03 -6.90
N SER A 212 -2.28 -11.83 -5.59
CA SER A 212 -3.46 -11.08 -5.15
C SER A 212 -3.34 -9.59 -5.49
N GLY A 213 -4.47 -8.96 -5.79
CA GLY A 213 -4.53 -7.52 -6.01
C GLY A 213 -4.71 -6.76 -4.70
N PHE A 214 -3.75 -5.93 -4.31
CA PHE A 214 -3.84 -5.01 -3.17
C PHE A 214 -3.65 -3.58 -3.63
N SER A 215 -4.15 -2.64 -2.84
CA SER A 215 -3.87 -1.22 -3.01
C SER A 215 -2.40 -0.90 -2.75
N VAL A 216 -1.90 0.17 -3.38
CA VAL A 216 -0.59 0.76 -3.09
C VAL A 216 -0.79 2.18 -2.56
N ARG A 217 -0.41 2.42 -1.30
CA ARG A 217 -0.28 3.75 -0.73
C ARG A 217 1.19 4.15 -0.83
N ALA A 218 1.50 5.03 -1.75
CA ALA A 218 2.88 5.43 -2.02
C ALA A 218 3.48 6.27 -0.88
N VAL A 219 4.81 6.23 -0.77
CA VAL A 219 5.60 7.10 0.09
C VAL A 219 6.68 7.81 -0.71
N HIS A 220 7.08 8.98 -0.19
CA HIS A 220 8.18 9.79 -0.70
C HIS A 220 9.17 10.05 0.43
N THR A 221 10.47 10.11 0.14
CA THR A 221 11.49 10.49 1.11
C THR A 221 12.01 11.87 0.75
N SER A 222 11.88 12.85 1.64
CA SER A 222 12.53 14.16 1.45
C SER A 222 14.05 13.96 1.43
N HIS A 223 14.69 14.38 0.38
CA HIS A 223 16.16 14.48 0.29
C HIS A 223 16.68 15.75 0.95
#